data_9c9a76f7a054451af6f1367204e07dc3
#
_entry.id   9c9a76f7a054451af6f1367204e07dc3
#
_cell.length_a   1.000
_cell.length_b   1.000
_cell.length_c   1.000
_cell.angle_alpha   90.00
_cell.angle_beta   90.00
_cell.angle_gamma   90.00
#
_symmetry.space_group_name_H-M   'P 1'
#
loop_
_entity.id
_entity.type
_entity.pdbx_description
1 polymer ?
#
loop_
_entity_poly.entity_id
_entity_poly.type
_entity_poly.pdbx_seq_one_letter_code
_entity_poly.pdbx_strand_id
1 'polypeptide(L)'
;EIGSGLVGSEMCIRDSSGVDIKTCANDTIVSAFDGIVRMAKPFAAYGNVIVVRHYNGLETIYSHNSKNLVKPGDRVLAGQPIALTGRTGRATTEHLHFETRINGVHFNPNIVFNMAKRKLRSKCLVCTQKGNNVIVKSVDILPHQKAGPYVPPPPYKWVYNE
;
A
#
# COMPACT_ATOMS: atom_id res chain seq x y z
N GLU A 1 2.28 14.07 5.62
CA GLU A 1 1.07 14.07 4.77
C GLU A 1 1.17 12.92 3.78
N ILE A 2 0.18 12.03 3.79
CA ILE A 2 -0.01 11.11 2.68
C ILE A 2 -0.41 12.01 1.52
N GLY A 3 0.41 12.06 0.48
CA GLY A 3 0.19 12.96 -0.65
C GLY A 3 -1.26 12.93 -1.13
N SER A 4 -1.77 14.05 -1.57
CA SER A 4 -3.15 14.34 -2.00
C SER A 4 -3.70 13.45 -3.13
N GLY A 5 -3.03 12.35 -3.46
CA GLY A 5 -3.33 11.45 -4.57
C GLY A 5 -4.22 10.26 -4.27
N LEU A 6 -4.65 10.04 -3.02
CA LEU A 6 -5.72 9.09 -2.71
C LEU A 6 -7.06 9.84 -2.75
N VAL A 7 -7.49 10.25 -3.92
CA VAL A 7 -8.71 11.01 -4.13
C VAL A 7 -9.87 10.04 -4.33
N GLY A 8 -10.68 9.86 -3.30
CA GLY A 8 -11.97 9.17 -3.40
C GLY A 8 -12.89 9.64 -2.27
N SER A 9 -14.10 10.03 -2.59
CA SER A 9 -15.07 10.56 -1.62
C SER A 9 -15.92 9.48 -0.93
N GLU A 10 -15.91 8.25 -1.42
CA GLU A 10 -16.67 7.13 -0.85
C GLU A 10 -15.82 5.86 -0.83
N MET A 11 -15.89 5.12 0.26
CA MET A 11 -15.17 3.89 0.49
C MET A 11 -16.16 2.76 0.77
N CYS A 12 -16.13 1.72 -0.07
CA CYS A 12 -16.80 0.45 0.23
C CYS A 12 -15.80 -0.51 0.87
N ILE A 13 -16.07 -0.94 2.09
CA ILE A 13 -15.32 -2.01 2.74
C ILE A 13 -15.90 -3.32 2.22
N ARG A 14 -15.18 -3.97 1.31
CA ARG A 14 -15.44 -5.36 0.95
C ARG A 14 -14.37 -6.20 1.58
N ASP A 15 -14.77 -7.22 2.28
CA ASP A 15 -13.97 -8.31 2.86
C ASP A 15 -12.46 -8.05 3.11
N SER A 16 -11.85 -8.89 3.92
CA SER A 16 -10.52 -8.83 4.52
C SER A 16 -9.31 -8.57 3.57
N SER A 17 -9.51 -8.47 2.27
CA SER A 17 -8.42 -8.37 1.28
C SER A 17 -8.03 -6.94 0.88
N GLY A 18 -8.90 -5.94 1.03
CA GLY A 18 -8.59 -4.57 0.58
C GLY A 18 -9.73 -3.58 0.78
N VAL A 19 -9.54 -2.37 0.26
CA VAL A 19 -10.54 -1.31 0.24
C VAL A 19 -10.68 -0.77 -1.19
N ASP A 20 -11.92 -0.48 -1.59
CA ASP A 20 -12.22 0.17 -2.85
C ASP A 20 -12.39 1.67 -2.62
N ILE A 21 -11.59 2.47 -3.30
CA ILE A 21 -11.59 3.93 -3.22
C ILE A 21 -12.17 4.45 -4.53
N LYS A 22 -13.33 5.07 -4.46
CA LYS A 22 -13.99 5.67 -5.61
C LYS A 22 -13.13 6.80 -6.18
N THR A 23 -12.96 6.81 -7.49
CA THR A 23 -12.13 7.77 -8.23
C THR A 23 -12.82 8.20 -9.52
N CYS A 24 -12.29 9.24 -10.15
CA CYS A 24 -12.57 9.53 -11.55
C CYS A 24 -11.58 8.81 -12.46
N ALA A 25 -11.93 8.68 -13.75
CA ALA A 25 -11.03 8.07 -14.73
C ALA A 25 -9.72 8.87 -14.84
N ASN A 26 -8.60 8.15 -14.82
CA ASN A 26 -7.24 8.71 -14.92
C ASN A 26 -6.82 9.66 -13.79
N ASP A 27 -7.47 9.60 -12.62
CA ASP A 27 -6.94 10.22 -11.41
C ASP A 27 -5.55 9.64 -11.10
N THR A 28 -4.67 10.47 -10.58
CA THR A 28 -3.30 10.04 -10.25
C THR A 28 -3.28 9.18 -8.99
N ILE A 29 -2.71 7.98 -9.11
CA ILE A 29 -2.40 7.11 -7.97
C ILE A 29 -0.95 7.36 -7.55
N VAL A 30 -0.74 7.57 -6.25
CA VAL A 30 0.60 7.79 -5.68
C VAL A 30 0.99 6.64 -4.76
N SER A 31 2.29 6.41 -4.59
CA SER A 31 2.80 5.42 -3.64
C SER A 31 2.51 5.86 -2.20
N ALA A 32 2.00 4.95 -1.39
CA ALA A 32 1.69 5.20 0.02
C ALA A 32 2.95 5.45 0.86
N PHE A 33 4.04 4.75 0.55
CA PHE A 33 5.32 4.83 1.26
C PHE A 33 6.48 4.69 0.27
N ASP A 34 7.69 5.00 0.73
CA ASP A 34 8.92 4.70 0.00
C ASP A 34 9.05 3.19 -0.21
N GLY A 35 9.53 2.78 -1.39
CA GLY A 35 9.67 1.36 -1.67
C GLY A 35 10.27 1.06 -3.04
N ILE A 36 10.18 -0.22 -3.41
CA ILE A 36 10.60 -0.73 -4.71
C ILE A 36 9.40 -1.41 -5.37
N VAL A 37 9.17 -1.11 -6.62
CA VAL A 37 8.13 -1.75 -7.43
C VAL A 37 8.51 -3.21 -7.65
N ARG A 38 7.75 -4.13 -7.06
CA ARG A 38 7.95 -5.58 -7.24
C ARG A 38 7.26 -6.10 -8.50
N MET A 39 6.09 -5.54 -8.82
CA MET A 39 5.30 -5.94 -9.98
C MET A 39 4.56 -4.72 -10.55
N ALA A 40 4.52 -4.63 -11.88
CA ALA A 40 3.74 -3.65 -12.63
C ALA A 40 3.34 -4.25 -13.97
N LYS A 41 2.20 -4.96 -14.01
CA LYS A 41 1.71 -5.67 -15.21
C LYS A 41 0.22 -6.00 -15.10
N PRO A 42 -0.46 -6.40 -16.19
CA PRO A 42 -1.78 -7.00 -16.10
C PRO A 42 -1.72 -8.31 -15.30
N PHE A 43 -2.69 -8.52 -14.41
CA PHE A 43 -2.77 -9.72 -13.59
C PHE A 43 -4.21 -10.09 -13.24
N ALA A 44 -4.72 -11.16 -13.84
CA ALA A 44 -6.03 -11.77 -13.57
C ALA A 44 -7.16 -10.74 -13.33
N ALA A 45 -7.92 -10.92 -12.26
CA ALA A 45 -9.04 -10.05 -11.88
C ALA A 45 -8.62 -8.62 -11.49
N TYR A 46 -7.37 -8.41 -11.08
CA TYR A 46 -6.84 -7.09 -10.69
C TYR A 46 -6.68 -6.12 -11.88
N GLY A 47 -6.68 -6.62 -13.12
CA GLY A 47 -6.36 -5.79 -14.28
C GLY A 47 -4.91 -5.32 -14.24
N ASN A 48 -4.64 -4.08 -14.67
CA ASN A 48 -3.31 -3.50 -14.51
C ASN A 48 -3.06 -3.24 -13.02
N VAL A 49 -2.02 -3.84 -12.48
CA VAL A 49 -1.70 -3.80 -11.06
C VAL A 49 -0.26 -3.40 -10.82
N ILE A 50 -0.05 -2.65 -9.76
CA ILE A 50 1.27 -2.36 -9.19
C ILE A 50 1.33 -2.93 -7.79
N VAL A 51 2.44 -3.59 -7.47
CA VAL A 51 2.81 -4.00 -6.11
C VAL A 51 4.09 -3.29 -5.74
N VAL A 52 4.04 -2.49 -4.69
CA VAL A 52 5.22 -1.83 -4.11
C VAL A 52 5.59 -2.54 -2.82
N ARG A 53 6.83 -2.97 -2.72
CA ARG A 53 7.41 -3.53 -1.50
C ARG A 53 8.08 -2.42 -0.72
N HIS A 54 7.64 -2.28 0.53
CA HIS A 54 8.16 -1.33 1.50
C HIS A 54 9.06 -2.03 2.52
N TYR A 55 9.41 -1.29 3.56
CA TYR A 55 10.22 -1.81 4.64
C TYR A 55 9.52 -2.91 5.45
N ASN A 56 10.29 -3.84 6.01
CA ASN A 56 9.82 -4.93 6.90
C ASN A 56 8.74 -5.83 6.31
N GLY A 57 8.79 -6.09 4.99
CA GLY A 57 7.87 -7.01 4.34
C GLY A 57 6.46 -6.46 4.11
N LEU A 58 6.22 -5.17 4.39
CA LEU A 58 4.99 -4.49 4.01
C LEU A 58 4.93 -4.34 2.50
N GLU A 59 3.80 -4.68 1.91
CA GLU A 59 3.49 -4.43 0.50
C GLU A 59 2.16 -3.68 0.38
N THR A 60 2.09 -2.76 -0.59
CA THR A 60 0.85 -2.11 -1.02
C THR A 60 0.56 -2.48 -2.47
N ILE A 61 -0.71 -2.72 -2.76
CA ILE A 61 -1.19 -3.14 -4.06
C ILE A 61 -2.19 -2.11 -4.58
N TYR A 62 -2.01 -1.73 -5.84
CA TYR A 62 -2.82 -0.72 -6.54
C TYR A 62 -3.35 -1.36 -7.81
N SER A 63 -4.67 -1.58 -7.89
CA SER A 63 -5.30 -2.38 -8.94
C SER A 63 -6.31 -1.57 -9.75
N HIS A 64 -6.74 -2.16 -10.86
CA HIS A 64 -7.68 -1.61 -11.85
C HIS A 64 -7.15 -0.36 -12.56
N ASN A 65 -5.82 -0.18 -12.58
CA ASN A 65 -5.18 0.97 -13.21
C ASN A 65 -5.49 1.02 -14.71
N SER A 66 -5.77 2.22 -15.24
CA SER A 66 -5.81 2.44 -16.69
C SER A 66 -4.39 2.37 -17.27
N LYS A 67 -3.40 2.90 -16.52
CA LYS A 67 -1.99 2.92 -16.93
C LYS A 67 -1.07 2.83 -15.72
N ASN A 68 -0.08 1.95 -15.81
CA ASN A 68 1.06 1.92 -14.87
C ASN A 68 2.14 2.89 -15.39
N LEU A 69 2.66 3.75 -14.53
CA LEU A 69 3.68 4.76 -14.84
C LEU A 69 5.09 4.32 -14.44
N VAL A 70 5.19 3.23 -13.72
CA VAL A 70 6.45 2.65 -13.21
C VAL A 70 6.59 1.19 -13.64
N LYS A 71 7.79 0.66 -13.55
CA LYS A 71 8.14 -0.72 -13.92
C LYS A 71 8.78 -1.46 -12.74
N PRO A 72 8.80 -2.81 -12.76
CA PRO A 72 9.49 -3.60 -11.74
C PRO A 72 10.96 -3.17 -11.58
N GLY A 73 11.41 -3.04 -10.33
CA GLY A 73 12.75 -2.57 -9.96
C GLY A 73 12.86 -1.07 -9.72
N ASP A 74 11.89 -0.26 -10.15
CA ASP A 74 11.92 1.18 -9.91
C ASP A 74 11.80 1.46 -8.40
N ARG A 75 12.61 2.40 -7.90
CA ARG A 75 12.45 3.00 -6.57
C ARG A 75 11.38 4.08 -6.65
N VAL A 76 10.50 4.10 -5.67
CA VAL A 76 9.43 5.11 -5.55
C VAL A 76 9.45 5.71 -4.16
N LEU A 77 9.10 6.99 -4.08
CA LEU A 77 8.96 7.71 -2.83
C LEU A 77 7.47 7.82 -2.43
N ALA A 78 7.20 7.99 -1.16
CA ALA A 78 5.86 8.30 -0.68
C ALA A 78 5.31 9.55 -1.40
N GLY A 79 4.08 9.47 -1.92
CA GLY A 79 3.48 10.55 -2.70
C GLY A 79 3.93 10.63 -4.17
N GLN A 80 4.86 9.81 -4.62
CA GLN A 80 5.26 9.79 -6.03
C GLN A 80 4.16 9.17 -6.90
N PRO A 81 3.80 9.79 -8.05
CA PRO A 81 2.91 9.19 -9.04
C PRO A 81 3.42 7.86 -9.56
N ILE A 82 2.58 6.82 -9.50
CA ILE A 82 2.92 5.46 -9.94
C ILE A 82 1.95 4.89 -10.97
N ALA A 83 0.70 5.35 -10.99
CA ALA A 83 -0.33 4.88 -11.93
C ALA A 83 -1.43 5.92 -12.14
N LEU A 84 -2.32 5.63 -13.09
CA LEU A 84 -3.59 6.32 -13.28
C LEU A 84 -4.74 5.36 -13.00
N THR A 85 -5.81 5.86 -12.36
CA THR A 85 -7.00 5.06 -12.05
C THR A 85 -7.76 4.68 -13.31
N GLY A 86 -8.47 3.57 -13.24
CA GLY A 86 -9.28 3.05 -14.33
C GLY A 86 -10.23 1.97 -13.87
N ARG A 87 -10.64 1.13 -14.81
CA ARG A 87 -11.54 0.00 -14.56
C ARG A 87 -11.09 -1.27 -15.29
N THR A 88 -9.79 -1.52 -15.34
CA THR A 88 -9.26 -2.74 -15.96
C THR A 88 -9.51 -3.97 -15.08
N GLY A 89 -9.44 -5.16 -15.66
CA GLY A 89 -9.75 -6.41 -14.96
C GLY A 89 -11.25 -6.59 -14.71
N ARG A 90 -11.63 -6.94 -13.49
CA ARG A 90 -13.05 -7.18 -13.11
C ARG A 90 -13.78 -5.93 -12.61
N ALA A 91 -13.16 -4.76 -12.67
CA ALA A 91 -13.80 -3.54 -12.23
C ALA A 91 -14.99 -3.18 -13.14
N THR A 92 -16.12 -2.87 -12.53
CA THR A 92 -17.34 -2.39 -13.24
C THR A 92 -17.45 -0.87 -13.27
N THR A 93 -16.79 -0.19 -12.36
CA THR A 93 -16.73 1.27 -12.23
C THR A 93 -15.30 1.73 -12.02
N GLU A 94 -15.05 3.03 -12.22
CA GLU A 94 -13.76 3.64 -11.92
C GLU A 94 -13.50 3.64 -10.41
N HIS A 95 -12.50 2.91 -9.96
CA HIS A 95 -12.06 2.89 -8.56
C HIS A 95 -10.64 2.40 -8.45
N LEU A 96 -9.98 2.76 -7.36
CA LEU A 96 -8.73 2.14 -6.93
C LEU A 96 -9.05 1.03 -5.94
N HIS A 97 -8.76 -0.22 -6.29
CA HIS A 97 -8.71 -1.31 -5.33
C HIS A 97 -7.33 -1.32 -4.66
N PHE A 98 -7.30 -1.04 -3.36
CA PHE A 98 -6.09 -0.86 -2.58
C PHE A 98 -5.97 -1.93 -1.51
N GLU A 99 -4.85 -2.67 -1.49
CA GLU A 99 -4.58 -3.71 -0.49
C GLU A 99 -3.28 -3.44 0.26
N THR A 100 -3.23 -4.00 1.47
CA THR A 100 -1.99 -4.10 2.27
C THR A 100 -1.70 -5.55 2.60
N ARG A 101 -0.41 -5.93 2.51
CA ARG A 101 0.09 -7.26 2.88
C ARG A 101 1.34 -7.11 3.75
N ILE A 102 1.55 -8.07 4.63
CA ILE A 102 2.79 -8.25 5.34
C ILE A 102 3.26 -9.69 5.14
N ASN A 103 4.47 -9.87 4.61
CA ASN A 103 5.00 -11.20 4.24
C ASN A 103 4.00 -12.03 3.40
N GLY A 104 3.30 -11.38 2.47
CA GLY A 104 2.30 -12.01 1.59
C GLY A 104 0.91 -12.21 2.21
N VAL A 105 0.72 -11.99 3.51
CA VAL A 105 -0.57 -12.12 4.20
C VAL A 105 -1.33 -10.81 4.18
N HIS A 106 -2.57 -10.83 3.67
CA HIS A 106 -3.45 -9.67 3.62
C HIS A 106 -3.86 -9.21 5.01
N PHE A 107 -3.97 -7.92 5.20
CA PHE A 107 -4.61 -7.32 6.36
C PHE A 107 -5.37 -6.05 5.95
N ASN A 108 -6.31 -5.62 6.81
CA ASN A 108 -7.18 -4.49 6.50
C ASN A 108 -6.40 -3.16 6.44
N PRO A 109 -6.39 -2.45 5.29
CA PRO A 109 -5.71 -1.16 5.16
C PRO A 109 -6.15 -0.10 6.18
N ASN A 110 -7.39 -0.19 6.68
CA ASN A 110 -7.91 0.72 7.71
C ASN A 110 -7.17 0.62 9.06
N ILE A 111 -6.35 -0.42 9.27
CA ILE A 111 -5.46 -0.48 10.44
C ILE A 111 -4.33 0.55 10.32
N VAL A 112 -3.87 0.80 9.10
CA VAL A 112 -2.76 1.74 8.81
C VAL A 112 -3.31 3.14 8.55
N PHE A 113 -4.36 3.23 7.74
CA PHE A 113 -4.87 4.48 7.19
C PHE A 113 -6.21 4.87 7.81
N ASN A 114 -6.37 6.13 8.13
CA ASN A 114 -7.68 6.73 8.33
C ASN A 114 -8.13 7.33 7.00
N MET A 115 -8.87 6.57 6.22
CA MET A 115 -9.29 6.96 4.87
C MET A 115 -10.15 8.22 4.86
N ALA A 116 -11.05 8.38 5.84
CA ALA A 116 -11.91 9.56 5.95
C ALA A 116 -11.09 10.84 6.21
N LYS A 117 -10.04 10.74 7.02
CA LYS A 117 -9.15 11.87 7.34
C LYS A 117 -7.94 11.96 6.41
N ARG A 118 -7.79 11.03 5.46
CA ARG A 118 -6.67 10.95 4.49
C ARG A 118 -5.29 11.02 5.15
N LYS A 119 -5.10 10.30 6.26
CA LYS A 119 -3.84 10.28 7.01
C LYS A 119 -3.58 8.93 7.67
N LEU A 120 -2.36 8.71 8.07
CA LEU A 120 -1.98 7.57 8.90
C LEU A 120 -2.74 7.61 10.24
N ARG A 121 -3.11 6.43 10.77
CA ARG A 121 -3.74 6.32 12.11
C ARG A 121 -2.72 6.55 13.20
N SER A 122 -1.58 5.88 13.09
CA SER A 122 -0.50 5.90 14.10
C SER A 122 0.85 5.82 13.42
N LYS A 123 1.91 6.13 14.17
CA LYS A 123 3.27 6.24 13.63
C LYS A 123 3.92 4.89 13.35
N CYS A 124 3.51 3.82 14.02
CA CYS A 124 4.14 2.52 13.95
C CYS A 124 3.12 1.40 13.73
N LEU A 125 3.56 0.34 13.04
CA LEU A 125 2.84 -0.93 12.92
C LEU A 125 3.57 -2.00 13.72
N VAL A 126 2.85 -2.70 14.58
CA VAL A 126 3.33 -3.90 15.24
C VAL A 126 2.70 -5.11 14.57
N CYS A 127 3.53 -5.95 13.96
CA CYS A 127 3.12 -7.17 13.28
C CYS A 127 3.58 -8.38 14.09
N THR A 128 2.65 -9.25 14.46
CA THR A 128 2.95 -10.48 15.20
C THR A 128 2.50 -11.66 14.35
N GLN A 129 3.42 -12.56 14.00
CA GLN A 129 3.09 -13.78 13.29
C GLN A 129 2.62 -14.85 14.28
N LYS A 130 1.48 -15.48 13.97
CA LYS A 130 0.94 -16.65 14.69
C LYS A 130 0.61 -17.73 13.68
N GLY A 131 1.51 -18.71 13.51
CA GLY A 131 1.40 -19.72 12.44
C GLY A 131 1.36 -19.05 11.06
N ASN A 132 0.33 -19.34 10.27
CA ASN A 132 0.13 -18.74 8.93
C ASN A 132 -0.60 -17.38 8.97
N ASN A 133 -0.99 -16.88 10.14
CA ASN A 133 -1.71 -15.63 10.29
C ASN A 133 -0.76 -14.53 10.79
N VAL A 134 -1.05 -13.29 10.36
CA VAL A 134 -0.36 -12.10 10.83
C VAL A 134 -1.37 -11.19 11.52
N ILE A 135 -1.07 -10.83 12.78
CA ILE A 135 -1.86 -9.85 13.53
C ILE A 135 -1.15 -8.51 13.40
N VAL A 136 -1.85 -7.52 12.85
CA VAL A 136 -1.32 -6.16 12.65
C VAL A 136 -2.05 -5.20 13.58
N LYS A 137 -1.28 -4.37 14.30
CA LYS A 137 -1.81 -3.31 15.16
C LYS A 137 -1.09 -2.00 14.86
N SER A 138 -1.83 -0.91 14.82
CA SER A 138 -1.29 0.44 14.71
C SER A 138 -1.09 1.02 16.11
N VAL A 139 0.11 1.54 16.40
CA VAL A 139 0.49 2.08 17.71
C VAL A 139 1.30 3.37 17.55
N ASP A 140 1.17 4.31 18.48
CA ASP A 140 1.93 5.56 18.42
C ASP A 140 3.35 5.43 18.98
N ILE A 141 3.58 4.45 19.88
CA ILE A 141 4.86 4.21 20.54
C ILE A 141 5.10 2.71 20.54
N LEU A 142 6.30 2.28 20.14
CA LEU A 142 6.69 0.87 20.24
C LEU A 142 6.85 0.46 21.71
N PRO A 143 6.38 -0.74 22.12
CA PRO A 143 6.38 -1.19 23.51
C PRO A 143 7.73 -1.19 24.22
N HIS A 144 8.84 -1.12 23.48
CA HIS A 144 10.21 -1.19 24.00
C HIS A 144 11.09 0.05 23.71
N GLN A 145 10.54 1.09 23.06
CA GLN A 145 11.25 2.35 22.91
C GLN A 145 10.88 3.31 24.05
N LYS A 146 11.59 3.22 25.17
CA LYS A 146 11.84 4.40 26.01
C LYS A 146 12.63 5.37 25.12
N ALA A 147 12.16 6.60 25.02
CA ALA A 147 12.66 7.64 24.14
C ALA A 147 14.20 7.72 24.14
N GLY A 148 14.79 7.12 23.12
CA GLY A 148 16.17 7.37 22.72
C GLY A 148 16.17 8.20 21.42
N PRO A 149 17.28 8.86 21.08
CA PRO A 149 17.36 9.59 19.83
C PRO A 149 17.08 8.64 18.65
N TYR A 150 16.27 9.09 17.69
CA TYR A 150 15.99 8.36 16.47
C TYR A 150 17.30 8.04 15.75
N VAL A 151 17.64 6.76 15.68
CA VAL A 151 18.71 6.26 14.83
C VAL A 151 18.06 5.79 13.54
N PRO A 152 18.30 6.46 12.39
CA PRO A 152 17.78 5.99 11.12
C PRO A 152 18.31 4.57 10.88
N PRO A 153 17.48 3.65 10.35
CA PRO A 153 17.93 2.33 10.00
C PRO A 153 19.09 2.42 8.98
N PRO A 154 20.07 1.50 9.02
CA PRO A 154 21.17 1.49 8.09
C PRO A 154 20.65 1.40 6.65
N PRO A 155 21.39 1.94 5.65
CA PRO A 155 21.01 1.83 4.25
C PRO A 155 20.86 0.36 3.87
N TYR A 156 19.69 -0.03 3.36
CA TYR A 156 19.33 -1.43 3.11
C TYR A 156 20.23 -2.06 2.07
N LYS A 157 20.89 -3.19 2.43
CA LYS A 157 21.36 -4.18 1.47
C LYS A 157 20.19 -5.15 1.23
N TRP A 158 19.54 -5.03 0.10
CA TRP A 158 18.57 -6.03 -0.34
C TRP A 158 19.33 -7.26 -0.78
N VAL A 159 19.21 -8.36 -0.04
CA VAL A 159 19.66 -9.67 -0.50
C VAL A 159 18.51 -10.24 -1.30
N TYR A 160 18.67 -10.29 -2.61
CA TYR A 160 17.80 -11.08 -3.47
C TYR A 160 18.24 -12.54 -3.31
N ASN A 161 17.42 -13.38 -2.71
CA ASN A 161 17.53 -14.82 -2.94
C ASN A 161 16.86 -15.09 -4.29
N GLU A 162 17.66 -15.55 -5.24
CA GLU A 162 17.22 -16.04 -6.56
C GLU A 162 16.29 -17.27 -6.41
#